data_891cf75b2d70839b22486c9bbef99b3b
#
_entry.id   891cf75b2d70839b22486c9bbef99b3b
#
_cell.length_a   1.000
_cell.length_b   1.000
_cell.length_c   1.000
_cell.angle_alpha   90.00
_cell.angle_beta   90.00
_cell.angle_gamma   90.00
#
_symmetry.space_group_name_H-M   'P 1'
#
loop_
_entity.id
_entity.type
_entity.pdbx_description
1 polymer ?
#
loop_
_entity_poly.entity_id
_entity_poly.type
_entity_poly.pdbx_seq_one_letter_code
_entity_poly.pdbx_strand_id
1 'polypeptide(L)'
;MTPRRPTIGTAVDDAPDREADDVDEIRLTVPALADYARVVRLAISGLASRNGFAYDEVEDIRIAIGELFGILVATADATTRLRFSTHLGDDGLTVRAERVPATTIPSPSELSEQILAGVVGGAAVDTDRGAIEVTKRFSS
;
A
#
# COMPACT_ATOMS: atom_id res chain seq x y z
N MET A 1 0.50 -15.92 28.20
CA MET A 1 1.02 -15.71 27.76
C MET A 1 1.05 -15.52 27.33
N THR A 2 0.86 -15.63 27.51
CA THR A 2 1.42 -15.28 27.00
C THR A 2 1.33 -15.12 26.36
N PRO A 3 1.08 -15.18 26.39
CA PRO A 3 1.53 -14.87 25.62
C PRO A 3 1.45 -14.74 24.97
N ARG A 4 1.19 -14.87 24.97
CA ARG A 4 1.72 -14.59 24.27
C ARG A 4 1.39 -14.57 23.52
N ARG A 5 1.26 -14.83 23.65
CA ARG A 5 1.65 -14.66 22.94
C ARG A 5 1.65 -14.72 22.20
N PRO A 6 1.57 -14.80 22.39
CA PRO A 6 2.13 -14.71 21.61
C PRO A 6 2.31 -14.62 20.93
N THR A 7 2.38 -14.87 20.96
CA THR A 7 3.01 -14.63 20.37
C THR A 7 2.95 -14.54 19.63
N ILE A 8 2.71 -14.62 19.81
CA ILE A 8 3.18 -14.43 19.24
C ILE A 8 3.62 -14.27 18.97
N GLY A 9 3.70 -14.52 19.19
CA GLY A 9 4.68 -14.33 18.96
C GLY A 9 5.13 -14.07 18.75
N THR A 10 5.53 -14.14 19.01
CA THR A 10 6.44 -13.76 18.95
C THR A 10 6.89 -13.37 18.62
N ALA A 11 6.92 -13.62 18.91
CA ALA A 11 7.72 -13.08 18.78
C ALA A 11 8.06 -12.53 18.46
N VAL A 12 8.13 -12.59 18.70
CA VAL A 12 8.74 -11.96 18.56
C VAL A 12 9.26 -11.55 18.30
N ASP A 13 9.40 -11.48 18.26
CA ASP A 13 10.13 -11.03 18.10
C ASP A 13 10.64 -10.39 17.91
N ASP A 14 10.77 -10.50 17.60
CA ASP A 14 11.46 -9.91 17.43
C ASP A 14 11.59 -8.71 17.44
N ALA A 15 11.30 -8.38 17.39
CA ALA A 15 10.88 -7.05 17.74
C ALA A 15 11.95 -6.00 17.79
N PRO A 16 13.08 -6.31 18.13
CA PRO A 16 14.14 -5.31 18.28
C PRO A 16 14.40 -4.49 17.02
N ASP A 17 14.07 -5.03 15.90
CA ASP A 17 14.35 -4.31 14.66
C ASP A 17 13.46 -3.11 14.46
N ARG A 18 12.37 -3.06 15.17
CA ARG A 18 11.36 -2.05 14.91
C ARG A 18 11.80 -0.67 15.32
N GLU A 19 12.43 -0.57 16.44
CA GLU A 19 12.78 0.75 16.92
C GLU A 19 13.83 1.42 16.09
N ALA A 20 14.61 0.65 15.35
CA ALA A 20 15.63 1.24 14.52
C ALA A 20 15.04 2.09 13.41
N ASP A 21 13.84 1.77 13.00
CA ASP A 21 13.23 2.44 11.85
C ASP A 21 12.42 3.64 12.21
N ASP A 22 11.85 3.66 13.40
CA ASP A 22 10.98 4.74 13.81
C ASP A 22 9.86 5.00 12.80
N VAL A 23 9.37 3.96 12.18
CA VAL A 23 8.30 4.09 11.19
C VAL A 23 7.22 3.09 11.53
N ASP A 24 5.99 3.46 11.22
CA ASP A 24 4.88 2.54 11.29
C ASP A 24 4.76 1.82 9.96
N GLU A 25 4.61 0.54 10.04
CA GLU A 25 4.46 -0.26 8.84
C GLU A 25 3.24 -1.16 8.97
N ILE A 26 2.43 -1.18 7.92
CA ILE A 26 1.29 -2.10 7.82
C ILE A 26 1.45 -2.88 6.54
N ARG A 27 1.26 -4.19 6.63
CA ARG A 27 1.29 -5.04 5.45
C ARG A 27 -0.03 -5.80 5.38
N LEU A 28 -0.67 -5.73 4.21
CA LEU A 28 -1.98 -6.31 4.01
C LEU A 28 -1.99 -7.08 2.70
N THR A 29 -2.39 -8.34 2.74
CA THR A 29 -2.48 -9.18 1.54
C THR A 29 -3.93 -9.58 1.34
N VAL A 30 -4.44 -9.36 0.14
CA VAL A 30 -5.84 -9.67 -0.20
C VAL A 30 -5.88 -10.40 -1.54
N PRO A 31 -6.97 -11.13 -1.82
CA PRO A 31 -7.14 -11.69 -3.16
C PRO A 31 -7.18 -10.57 -4.20
N ALA A 32 -6.75 -10.88 -5.43
CA ALA A 32 -6.75 -9.90 -6.51
C ALA A 32 -8.13 -9.82 -7.13
N LEU A 33 -9.09 -9.38 -6.33
CA LEU A 33 -10.49 -9.21 -6.73
C LEU A 33 -10.91 -7.80 -6.41
N ALA A 34 -11.63 -7.18 -7.34
CA ALA A 34 -12.01 -5.77 -7.22
C ALA A 34 -12.73 -5.46 -5.91
N ASP A 35 -13.49 -6.41 -5.37
CA ASP A 35 -14.25 -6.20 -4.14
C ASP A 35 -13.36 -5.85 -2.95
N TYR A 36 -12.11 -6.26 -2.99
CA TYR A 36 -11.21 -6.03 -1.85
C TYR A 36 -10.55 -4.67 -1.89
N ALA A 37 -10.77 -3.88 -2.94
CA ALA A 37 -10.21 -2.53 -2.99
C ALA A 37 -10.70 -1.68 -1.82
N ARG A 38 -11.95 -1.85 -1.44
CA ARG A 38 -12.52 -1.09 -0.32
C ARG A 38 -11.79 -1.38 0.98
N VAL A 39 -11.48 -2.64 1.24
CA VAL A 39 -10.77 -3.02 2.46
C VAL A 39 -9.42 -2.35 2.52
N VAL A 40 -8.69 -2.38 1.40
CA VAL A 40 -7.36 -1.79 1.36
C VAL A 40 -7.43 -0.28 1.52
N ARG A 41 -8.39 0.37 0.83
CA ARG A 41 -8.55 1.82 0.96
C ARG A 41 -8.86 2.22 2.40
N LEU A 42 -9.74 1.47 3.07
CA LEU A 42 -10.07 1.78 4.46
C LEU A 42 -8.85 1.65 5.37
N ALA A 43 -8.08 0.59 5.20
CA ALA A 43 -6.93 0.35 6.07
C ALA A 43 -5.89 1.46 5.91
N ILE A 44 -5.55 1.79 4.67
CA ILE A 44 -4.48 2.75 4.43
C ILE A 44 -4.94 4.18 4.74
N SER A 45 -6.18 4.51 4.37
CA SER A 45 -6.67 5.85 4.69
C SER A 45 -6.84 6.04 6.19
N GLY A 46 -7.19 4.97 6.92
CA GLY A 46 -7.25 5.04 8.36
C GLY A 46 -5.90 5.33 8.99
N LEU A 47 -4.86 4.68 8.46
CA LEU A 47 -3.50 4.94 8.94
C LEU A 47 -3.11 6.39 8.67
N ALA A 48 -3.38 6.88 7.48
CA ALA A 48 -3.06 8.25 7.12
C ALA A 48 -3.81 9.26 8.00
N SER A 49 -5.09 9.02 8.18
CA SER A 49 -5.94 9.92 8.96
C SER A 49 -5.45 10.04 10.40
N ARG A 50 -5.03 8.93 11.01
CA ARG A 50 -4.61 8.95 12.38
C ARG A 50 -3.23 9.56 12.56
N ASN A 51 -2.48 9.75 11.48
CA ASN A 51 -1.10 10.21 11.56
C ASN A 51 -0.89 11.59 10.97
N GLY A 52 -1.93 12.41 10.97
CA GLY A 52 -1.76 13.83 10.71
C GLY A 52 -2.01 14.31 9.30
N PHE A 53 -2.40 13.42 8.39
CA PHE A 53 -2.76 13.87 7.06
C PHE A 53 -4.08 14.64 7.10
N ALA A 54 -4.16 15.74 6.36
CA ALA A 54 -5.39 16.50 6.24
C ALA A 54 -6.42 15.73 5.43
N TYR A 55 -7.68 16.11 5.53
CA TYR A 55 -8.76 15.42 4.85
C TYR A 55 -8.50 15.29 3.35
N ASP A 56 -8.08 16.38 2.71
CA ASP A 56 -7.82 16.37 1.27
C ASP A 56 -6.70 15.39 0.92
N GLU A 57 -5.70 15.31 1.77
CA GLU A 57 -4.58 14.41 1.55
C GLU A 57 -5.00 12.97 1.69
N VAL A 58 -5.89 12.69 2.64
CA VAL A 58 -6.42 11.34 2.81
C VAL A 58 -7.23 10.93 1.59
N GLU A 59 -8.02 11.87 1.03
CA GLU A 59 -8.78 11.59 -0.18
C GLU A 59 -7.87 11.30 -1.36
N ASP A 60 -6.77 12.04 -1.48
CA ASP A 60 -5.78 11.78 -2.53
C ASP A 60 -5.20 10.38 -2.40
N ILE A 61 -4.90 9.97 -1.17
CA ILE A 61 -4.38 8.64 -0.92
C ILE A 61 -5.41 7.58 -1.31
N ARG A 62 -6.68 7.80 -0.97
CA ARG A 62 -7.74 6.84 -1.34
C ARG A 62 -7.84 6.67 -2.84
N ILE A 63 -7.76 7.78 -3.58
CA ILE A 63 -7.81 7.73 -5.03
C ILE A 63 -6.62 6.95 -5.57
N ALA A 64 -5.44 7.23 -5.05
CA ALA A 64 -4.23 6.53 -5.49
C ALA A 64 -4.35 5.02 -5.27
N ILE A 65 -4.81 4.61 -4.09
CA ILE A 65 -4.95 3.18 -3.78
C ILE A 65 -5.93 2.53 -4.75
N GLY A 66 -7.03 3.21 -5.06
CA GLY A 66 -7.99 2.68 -6.03
C GLY A 66 -7.37 2.46 -7.39
N GLU A 67 -6.54 3.41 -7.85
CA GLU A 67 -5.85 3.26 -9.13
C GLU A 67 -4.86 2.11 -9.12
N LEU A 68 -4.05 2.01 -8.05
CA LEU A 68 -3.09 0.90 -7.95
C LEU A 68 -3.82 -0.43 -7.97
N PHE A 69 -4.92 -0.53 -7.24
CA PHE A 69 -5.68 -1.77 -7.18
C PHE A 69 -6.21 -2.15 -8.54
N GLY A 70 -6.80 -1.17 -9.26
CA GLY A 70 -7.34 -1.43 -10.58
C GLY A 70 -6.28 -1.89 -11.57
N ILE A 71 -5.11 -1.27 -11.55
CA ILE A 71 -4.02 -1.66 -12.43
C ILE A 71 -3.58 -3.09 -12.15
N LEU A 72 -3.43 -3.43 -10.87
CA LEU A 72 -2.87 -4.71 -10.49
C LEU A 72 -3.85 -5.86 -10.64
N VAL A 73 -5.16 -5.59 -10.62
CA VAL A 73 -6.16 -6.64 -10.72
C VAL A 73 -6.56 -6.93 -12.17
N ALA A 74 -6.27 -6.02 -13.09
CA ALA A 74 -6.86 -6.03 -14.44
C ALA A 74 -6.60 -7.32 -15.21
N THR A 75 -5.41 -7.92 -15.09
CA THR A 75 -5.09 -9.14 -15.81
C THR A 75 -4.69 -10.26 -14.85
N ALA A 76 -5.10 -10.14 -13.60
CA ALA A 76 -4.74 -11.13 -12.59
C ALA A 76 -5.62 -12.37 -12.75
N ASP A 77 -5.05 -13.53 -12.42
CA ASP A 77 -5.81 -14.76 -12.44
C ASP A 77 -6.30 -15.10 -11.01
N ALA A 78 -6.98 -16.24 -10.90
CA ALA A 78 -7.65 -16.61 -9.66
C ALA A 78 -6.66 -16.92 -8.53
N THR A 79 -5.40 -17.16 -8.84
CA THR A 79 -4.41 -17.48 -7.82
C THR A 79 -3.62 -16.29 -7.36
N THR A 80 -3.81 -15.13 -8.01
CA THR A 80 -3.04 -13.94 -7.70
C THR A 80 -3.58 -13.28 -6.45
N ARG A 81 -2.64 -12.79 -5.62
CA ARG A 81 -2.97 -11.96 -4.48
C ARG A 81 -2.27 -10.63 -4.64
N LEU A 82 -2.74 -9.63 -3.93
CA LEU A 82 -2.11 -8.31 -3.91
C LEU A 82 -1.64 -8.01 -2.51
N ARG A 83 -0.39 -7.61 -2.38
CA ARG A 83 0.17 -7.22 -1.09
C ARG A 83 0.47 -5.75 -1.10
N PHE A 84 -0.08 -5.06 -0.10
CA PHE A 84 0.14 -3.63 0.09
C PHE A 84 1.00 -3.46 1.32
N SER A 85 2.18 -2.91 1.14
CA SER A 85 3.09 -2.60 2.24
C SER A 85 3.13 -1.09 2.38
N THR A 86 2.79 -0.60 3.55
CA THR A 86 2.64 0.82 3.79
C THR A 86 3.56 1.24 4.90
N HIS A 87 4.38 2.24 4.63
CA HIS A 87 5.32 2.80 5.60
C HIS A 87 4.98 4.24 5.86
N LEU A 88 4.89 4.60 7.13
CA LEU A 88 4.71 5.98 7.52
C LEU A 88 6.02 6.47 8.14
N GLY A 89 6.66 7.40 7.47
CA GLY A 89 7.92 7.97 7.94
C GLY A 89 7.76 9.43 8.24
N ASP A 90 8.87 10.12 8.49
CA ASP A 90 8.84 11.52 8.86
C ASP A 90 8.32 12.42 7.75
N ASP A 91 8.58 12.03 6.50
CA ASP A 91 8.24 12.88 5.35
C ASP A 91 6.88 12.60 4.76
N GLY A 92 6.29 11.46 5.06
CA GLY A 92 5.02 11.10 4.48
C GLY A 92 4.78 9.61 4.47
N LEU A 93 3.89 9.19 3.61
CA LEU A 93 3.41 7.82 3.53
C LEU A 93 3.82 7.20 2.20
N THR A 94 4.46 6.03 2.26
CA THR A 94 4.84 5.29 1.05
C THR A 94 4.06 3.99 1.01
N VAL A 95 3.45 3.71 -0.14
CA VAL A 95 2.69 2.48 -0.37
C VAL A 95 3.30 1.74 -1.53
N ARG A 96 3.67 0.49 -1.29
CA ARG A 96 4.11 -0.41 -2.34
C ARG A 96 3.06 -1.50 -2.51
N ALA A 97 2.51 -1.61 -3.71
CA ALA A 97 1.51 -2.61 -4.03
C ALA A 97 2.11 -3.57 -5.05
N GLU A 98 1.92 -4.88 -4.85
CA GLU A 98 2.54 -5.84 -5.73
C GLU A 98 1.72 -7.12 -5.82
N ARG A 99 1.85 -7.79 -6.95
CA ARG A 99 1.26 -9.10 -7.16
C ARG A 99 2.07 -10.17 -6.43
N VAL A 100 1.39 -11.14 -5.87
CA VAL A 100 2.01 -12.29 -5.22
C VAL A 100 1.35 -13.54 -5.78
N PRO A 101 2.07 -14.40 -6.49
CA PRO A 101 3.47 -14.27 -6.89
C PRO A 101 3.66 -13.14 -7.91
N ALA A 102 4.89 -12.68 -8.02
CA ALA A 102 5.21 -11.61 -8.96
C ALA A 102 4.91 -12.05 -10.37
N THR A 103 4.15 -11.26 -11.11
CA THR A 103 3.82 -11.53 -12.50
C THR A 103 3.74 -10.21 -13.25
N THR A 104 3.93 -10.28 -14.56
CA THR A 104 3.93 -9.09 -15.42
C THR A 104 2.56 -8.43 -15.45
N ILE A 105 2.56 -7.11 -15.48
CA ILE A 105 1.35 -6.33 -15.69
C ILE A 105 1.53 -5.45 -16.94
N PRO A 106 0.43 -5.05 -17.60
CA PRO A 106 0.54 -4.06 -18.66
C PRO A 106 0.98 -2.72 -18.11
N SER A 107 1.56 -1.89 -18.94
CA SER A 107 1.86 -0.51 -18.54
C SER A 107 0.55 0.19 -18.19
N PRO A 108 0.55 1.02 -17.14
CA PRO A 108 -0.65 1.78 -16.81
C PRO A 108 -1.08 2.66 -17.98
N SER A 109 -2.38 2.90 -18.08
CA SER A 109 -2.90 3.79 -19.11
C SER A 109 -2.45 5.22 -18.84
N GLU A 110 -2.52 6.04 -19.89
CA GLU A 110 -2.20 7.45 -19.73
C GLU A 110 -3.09 8.11 -18.71
N LEU A 111 -4.37 7.74 -18.70
CA LEU A 111 -5.30 8.30 -17.72
C LEU A 111 -4.90 7.92 -16.30
N SER A 112 -4.56 6.66 -16.06
CA SER A 112 -4.10 6.24 -14.73
C SER A 112 -2.86 7.01 -14.32
N GLU A 113 -1.93 7.19 -15.24
CA GLU A 113 -0.71 7.95 -14.93
C GLU A 113 -1.03 9.38 -14.56
N GLN A 114 -1.97 10.00 -15.28
CA GLN A 114 -2.37 11.38 -14.99
C GLN A 114 -3.03 11.49 -13.61
N ILE A 115 -3.89 10.53 -13.27
CA ILE A 115 -4.54 10.54 -11.99
C ILE A 115 -3.49 10.42 -10.87
N LEU A 116 -2.58 9.48 -11.01
CA LEU A 116 -1.55 9.28 -9.99
C LEU A 116 -0.63 10.50 -9.88
N ALA A 117 -0.30 11.12 -11.01
CA ALA A 117 0.51 12.34 -10.99
C ALA A 117 -0.21 13.45 -10.22
N GLY A 118 -1.53 13.55 -10.38
CA GLY A 118 -2.30 14.60 -9.74
C GLY A 118 -2.47 14.43 -8.24
N VAL A 119 -2.56 13.19 -7.76
CA VAL A 119 -2.88 12.97 -6.34
C VAL A 119 -1.66 12.62 -5.49
N VAL A 120 -0.63 11.97 -6.07
CA VAL A 120 0.56 11.57 -5.30
C VAL A 120 1.86 11.92 -6.01
N GLY A 121 1.79 12.71 -7.08
CA GLY A 121 3.01 13.13 -7.78
C GLY A 121 3.60 12.08 -8.71
N GLY A 122 2.88 11.00 -8.94
CA GLY A 122 3.33 9.96 -9.85
C GLY A 122 3.58 8.64 -9.13
N ALA A 123 4.05 7.67 -9.88
CA ALA A 123 4.26 6.32 -9.35
C ALA A 123 5.47 5.69 -10.00
N ALA A 124 6.17 4.84 -9.25
CA ALA A 124 7.24 4.02 -9.80
C ALA A 124 6.63 2.66 -10.12
N VAL A 125 6.66 2.27 -11.38
CA VAL A 125 6.01 1.05 -11.86
C VAL A 125 7.06 0.07 -12.35
N ASP A 126 6.96 -1.17 -11.84
CA ASP A 126 7.80 -2.27 -12.31
C ASP A 126 6.87 -3.27 -12.99
N THR A 127 6.73 -3.14 -14.31
CA THR A 127 5.76 -3.96 -15.05
C THR A 127 6.14 -5.43 -15.04
N ASP A 128 7.42 -5.74 -15.01
CA ASP A 128 7.86 -7.13 -15.04
C ASP A 128 7.46 -7.89 -13.79
N ARG A 129 7.47 -7.23 -12.65
CA ARG A 129 7.16 -7.87 -11.38
C ARG A 129 5.73 -7.62 -10.93
N GLY A 130 5.02 -6.72 -11.60
CA GLY A 130 3.68 -6.37 -11.18
C GLY A 130 3.69 -5.62 -9.86
N ALA A 131 4.51 -4.58 -9.76
CA ALA A 131 4.63 -3.80 -8.54
C ALA A 131 4.58 -2.31 -8.85
N ILE A 132 3.96 -1.55 -7.95
CA ILE A 132 3.81 -0.09 -8.10
C ILE A 132 4.04 0.54 -6.74
N GLU A 133 4.79 1.63 -6.72
CA GLU A 133 5.04 2.33 -5.46
C GLU A 133 4.70 3.80 -5.60
N VAL A 134 4.00 4.34 -4.61
CA VAL A 134 3.64 5.76 -4.56
C VAL A 134 4.00 6.32 -3.20
N THR A 135 4.24 7.63 -3.16
CA THR A 135 4.52 8.32 -1.90
C THR A 135 3.67 9.58 -1.83
N LYS A 136 3.00 9.77 -0.70
CA LYS A 136 2.27 11.01 -0.43
C LYS A 136 3.00 11.74 0.68
N ARG A 137 3.57 12.90 0.35
CA ARG A 137 4.33 13.66 1.34
C ARG A 137 3.38 14.52 2.16
N PHE A 138 3.75 14.77 3.40
CA PHE A 138 3.00 15.70 4.22
C PHE A 138 3.08 17.10 3.60
N SER A 139 1.99 17.83 3.66
CA SER A 139 2.00 19.25 3.33
C SER A 139 2.64 19.98 4.47
N SER A 140 3.44 20.98 4.18
CA SER A 140 4.06 21.73 5.26
C SER A 140 3.24 22.95 5.67
#